data_7d9eae334f434c7bf40f52f020304745
#
_entry.id   7d9eae334f434c7bf40f52f020304745
#
_cell.length_a   1.000
_cell.length_b   1.000
_cell.length_c   1.000
_cell.angle_alpha   90.00
_cell.angle_beta   90.00
_cell.angle_gamma   90.00
#
_symmetry.space_group_name_H-M   'P 1'
#
loop_
_entity.id
_entity.type
_entity.pdbx_description
1 polymer ?
#
loop_
_entity_poly.entity_id
_entity_poly.type
_entity_poly.pdbx_seq_one_letter_code
_entity_poly.pdbx_strand_id
1 'polypeptide(L)'
;MIQLTERERMLRTYRRQEIDRIPMIDSAWRGTINRWHNEGMPKNIAWEDYFGFDRVIRICPDNSPRFERRILEENDRFRIETTPWGGTQKVFNILDSTPEVLNFYYDTPEKWEEAKKAMYTYHDNRIPWKYLETNYPKWKAEGRFLQLVVWFGFDVAHTRLTGTENMLISMFEDPDWVTDIFDTYLNTSLDLCQRILDAGYEFDGIFWCDDMGYKGSPFFSPAAYRELLKPYHKKAVDWAHERGMVTEMHSCGFIEPLLPDILETGVEMLNPLEVKAGMDPFKLKKLYGDKLAFHGGINAQIWDNIDLVKAEMERIIPAMKEGGGYVFASDHSIPNSVSFENMKEIARLAHELGRY
;
A
#
# COMPACT_ATOMS: atom_id res chain seq x y z
N MET A 1 -24.38 -21.64 1.45
CA MET A 1 -23.62 -20.38 1.62
C MET A 1 -23.42 -19.76 0.23
N ILE A 2 -23.64 -18.47 0.08
CA ILE A 2 -23.41 -17.74 -1.18
C ILE A 2 -21.90 -17.62 -1.36
N GLN A 3 -21.37 -18.10 -2.48
CA GLN A 3 -19.95 -17.89 -2.81
C GLN A 3 -19.83 -16.54 -3.53
N LEU A 4 -19.11 -15.61 -2.91
CA LEU A 4 -18.85 -14.27 -3.47
C LEU A 4 -17.61 -14.28 -4.36
N THR A 5 -17.62 -13.45 -5.40
CA THR A 5 -16.40 -13.09 -6.13
C THR A 5 -15.47 -12.26 -5.22
N GLU A 6 -14.19 -12.16 -5.56
CA GLU A 6 -13.25 -11.30 -4.82
C GLU A 6 -13.72 -9.85 -4.77
N ARG A 7 -14.22 -9.34 -5.89
CA ARG A 7 -14.79 -7.99 -6.00
C ARG A 7 -15.95 -7.78 -5.03
N GLU A 8 -16.93 -8.68 -5.02
CA GLU A 8 -18.09 -8.58 -4.14
C GLU A 8 -17.68 -8.67 -2.67
N ARG A 9 -16.78 -9.60 -2.33
CA ARG A 9 -16.26 -9.77 -0.97
C ARG A 9 -15.56 -8.52 -0.49
N MET A 10 -14.67 -7.93 -1.30
CA MET A 10 -13.98 -6.70 -0.95
C MET A 10 -14.95 -5.52 -0.78
N LEU A 11 -15.83 -5.26 -1.73
CA LEU A 11 -16.80 -4.15 -1.61
C LEU A 11 -17.70 -4.28 -0.39
N ARG A 12 -18.14 -5.50 -0.06
CA ARG A 12 -18.92 -5.77 1.16
C ARG A 12 -18.07 -5.58 2.42
N THR A 13 -16.79 -5.93 2.39
CA THR A 13 -15.87 -5.69 3.52
C THR A 13 -15.71 -4.20 3.80
N TYR A 14 -15.50 -3.36 2.78
CA TYR A 14 -15.47 -1.90 2.94
C TYR A 14 -16.76 -1.37 3.58
N ARG A 15 -17.91 -1.93 3.20
CA ARG A 15 -19.25 -1.53 3.67
C ARG A 15 -19.72 -2.24 4.93
N ARG A 16 -18.90 -3.13 5.51
CA ARG A 16 -19.22 -3.99 6.69
C ARG A 16 -20.52 -4.80 6.51
N GLN A 17 -20.75 -5.24 5.30
CA GLN A 17 -21.89 -6.10 4.94
C GLN A 17 -21.54 -7.57 5.16
N GLU A 18 -22.57 -8.42 5.17
CA GLU A 18 -22.38 -9.86 5.27
C GLU A 18 -21.56 -10.43 4.11
N ILE A 19 -20.58 -11.27 4.44
CA ILE A 19 -19.67 -11.94 3.50
C ILE A 19 -19.55 -13.43 3.83
N ASP A 20 -19.10 -14.20 2.84
CA ASP A 20 -18.87 -15.66 3.00
C ASP A 20 -17.67 -15.97 3.91
N ARG A 21 -16.62 -15.18 3.81
CA ARG A 21 -15.41 -15.20 4.66
C ARG A 21 -14.72 -13.84 4.61
N ILE A 22 -13.83 -13.58 5.55
CA ILE A 22 -12.95 -12.41 5.44
C ILE A 22 -12.07 -12.53 4.19
N PRO A 23 -11.77 -11.41 3.49
CA PRO A 23 -10.73 -11.40 2.46
C PRO A 23 -9.38 -11.74 3.06
N MET A 24 -8.53 -12.38 2.27
CA MET A 24 -7.15 -12.72 2.62
C MET A 24 -6.25 -12.12 1.55
N ILE A 25 -5.56 -11.03 1.89
CA ILE A 25 -4.73 -10.28 0.93
C ILE A 25 -3.41 -9.95 1.63
N ASP A 26 -2.30 -10.37 1.04
CA ASP A 26 -0.97 -10.08 1.58
C ASP A 26 0.03 -9.91 0.43
N SER A 27 1.26 -9.59 0.77
CA SER A 27 2.39 -9.57 -0.15
C SER A 27 3.52 -10.43 0.40
N ALA A 28 4.15 -11.21 -0.47
CA ALA A 28 5.32 -12.01 -0.10
C ALA A 28 6.57 -11.45 -0.80
N TRP A 29 7.68 -11.37 -0.07
CA TRP A 29 8.95 -11.00 -0.67
C TRP A 29 9.32 -12.00 -1.77
N ARG A 30 10.06 -11.54 -2.77
CA ARG A 30 10.53 -12.41 -3.86
C ARG A 30 11.33 -13.61 -3.35
N GLY A 31 12.16 -13.42 -2.35
CA GLY A 31 12.91 -14.48 -1.70
C GLY A 31 12.02 -15.48 -0.98
N THR A 32 10.92 -15.03 -0.37
CA THR A 32 9.91 -15.90 0.23
C THR A 32 9.28 -16.82 -0.82
N ILE A 33 8.85 -16.28 -1.93
CA ILE A 33 8.26 -17.05 -3.05
C ILE A 33 9.29 -18.02 -3.63
N ASN A 34 10.53 -17.59 -3.84
CA ASN A 34 11.61 -18.45 -4.31
C ASN A 34 11.90 -19.61 -3.33
N ARG A 35 11.90 -19.33 -2.03
CA ARG A 35 12.03 -20.34 -0.99
C ARG A 35 10.90 -21.37 -1.10
N TRP A 36 9.65 -20.94 -1.18
CA TRP A 36 8.51 -21.85 -1.31
C TRP A 36 8.60 -22.73 -2.54
N HIS A 37 9.05 -22.19 -3.69
CA HIS A 37 9.30 -22.98 -4.89
C HIS A 37 10.40 -24.05 -4.69
N ASN A 38 11.46 -23.73 -3.94
CA ASN A 38 12.51 -24.67 -3.61
C ASN A 38 12.06 -25.74 -2.60
N GLU A 39 11.08 -25.40 -1.74
CA GLU A 39 10.46 -26.30 -0.77
C GLU A 39 9.25 -27.08 -1.33
N GLY A 40 8.95 -26.94 -2.63
CA GLY A 40 7.98 -27.78 -3.34
C GLY A 40 6.67 -27.09 -3.81
N MET A 41 6.53 -25.77 -3.66
CA MET A 41 5.40 -25.07 -4.27
C MET A 41 5.50 -25.10 -5.81
N PRO A 42 4.42 -25.44 -6.53
CA PRO A 42 4.43 -25.44 -8.00
C PRO A 42 4.76 -24.07 -8.59
N LYS A 43 5.65 -24.00 -9.60
CA LYS A 43 6.07 -22.75 -10.24
C LYS A 43 5.06 -22.18 -11.25
N ASN A 44 4.08 -22.97 -11.68
CA ASN A 44 3.09 -22.62 -12.67
C ASN A 44 1.78 -22.08 -12.09
N ILE A 45 1.71 -21.91 -10.77
CA ILE A 45 0.56 -21.35 -10.03
C ILE A 45 1.07 -20.17 -9.22
N ALA A 46 0.35 -19.05 -9.24
CA ALA A 46 0.63 -17.93 -8.35
C ALA A 46 0.40 -18.36 -6.89
N TRP A 47 1.23 -17.86 -5.98
CA TRP A 47 1.16 -18.27 -4.57
C TRP A 47 -0.21 -17.93 -3.95
N GLU A 48 -0.82 -16.83 -4.36
CA GLU A 48 -2.15 -16.41 -3.91
C GLU A 48 -3.21 -17.45 -4.31
N ASP A 49 -3.17 -17.89 -5.57
CA ASP A 49 -4.10 -18.92 -6.07
C ASP A 49 -3.83 -20.27 -5.37
N TYR A 50 -2.57 -20.60 -5.08
CA TYR A 50 -2.20 -21.84 -4.40
C TYR A 50 -2.73 -21.91 -2.96
N PHE A 51 -2.62 -20.81 -2.23
CA PHE A 51 -3.10 -20.73 -0.83
C PHE A 51 -4.55 -20.23 -0.70
N GLY A 52 -5.20 -19.86 -1.80
CA GLY A 52 -6.59 -19.37 -1.81
C GLY A 52 -6.73 -17.94 -1.27
N PHE A 53 -5.70 -17.13 -1.43
CA PHE A 53 -5.76 -15.69 -1.13
C PHE A 53 -6.52 -14.94 -2.22
N ASP A 54 -7.19 -13.86 -1.84
CA ASP A 54 -7.84 -12.96 -2.76
C ASP A 54 -6.80 -12.08 -3.47
N ARG A 55 -7.04 -11.71 -4.72
CA ARG A 55 -6.12 -10.91 -5.52
C ARG A 55 -6.70 -9.53 -5.81
N VAL A 56 -6.03 -8.52 -5.34
CA VAL A 56 -6.31 -7.13 -5.69
C VAL A 56 -5.40 -6.72 -6.85
N ILE A 57 -5.99 -6.26 -7.93
CA ILE A 57 -5.25 -5.77 -9.09
C ILE A 57 -5.07 -4.26 -8.93
N ARG A 58 -3.83 -3.82 -8.85
CA ARG A 58 -3.47 -2.41 -8.73
C ARG A 58 -2.81 -1.90 -10.00
N ILE A 59 -3.36 -0.83 -10.56
CA ILE A 59 -2.80 -0.12 -11.72
C ILE A 59 -2.18 1.18 -11.22
N CYS A 60 -0.88 1.31 -11.43
CA CYS A 60 -0.09 2.45 -11.01
C CYS A 60 0.45 3.21 -12.24
N PRO A 61 -0.15 4.34 -12.61
CA PRO A 61 0.41 5.22 -13.63
C PRO A 61 1.73 5.85 -13.16
N ASP A 62 2.60 6.20 -14.10
CA ASP A 62 3.89 6.83 -13.82
C ASP A 62 3.74 8.34 -13.65
N ASN A 63 3.63 8.81 -12.41
CA ASN A 63 3.62 10.22 -12.05
C ASN A 63 5.00 10.76 -11.64
N SER A 64 6.09 10.02 -11.88
CA SER A 64 7.45 10.46 -11.57
C SER A 64 7.90 11.65 -12.42
N PRO A 65 8.89 12.44 -11.96
CA PRO A 65 9.55 13.46 -12.79
C PRO A 65 10.28 12.89 -14.00
N ARG A 66 10.42 11.55 -14.11
CA ARG A 66 11.16 10.87 -15.18
C ARG A 66 12.61 11.25 -15.28
N PHE A 67 13.25 11.47 -14.12
CA PHE A 67 14.69 11.62 -14.07
C PHE A 67 15.38 10.46 -14.78
N GLU A 68 16.47 10.75 -15.49
CA GLU A 68 17.15 9.73 -16.29
C GLU A 68 17.70 8.60 -15.42
N ARG A 69 17.32 7.37 -15.74
CA ARG A 69 17.88 6.19 -15.08
C ARG A 69 19.24 5.85 -15.65
N ARG A 70 20.24 5.79 -14.78
CA ARG A 70 21.63 5.42 -15.11
C ARG A 70 22.15 4.43 -14.09
N ILE A 71 22.86 3.40 -14.54
CA ILE A 71 23.67 2.57 -13.66
C ILE A 71 25.00 3.29 -13.48
N LEU A 72 25.32 3.64 -12.24
CA LEU A 72 26.54 4.36 -11.87
C LEU A 72 27.66 3.39 -11.49
N GLU A 73 27.29 2.28 -10.84
CA GLU A 73 28.19 1.22 -10.43
C GLU A 73 27.42 -0.10 -10.41
N GLU A 74 28.06 -1.20 -10.82
CA GLU A 74 27.48 -2.54 -10.74
C GLU A 74 28.59 -3.58 -10.48
N ASN A 75 28.31 -4.50 -9.57
CA ASN A 75 29.14 -5.66 -9.28
C ASN A 75 28.27 -6.84 -8.80
N ASP A 76 28.88 -7.97 -8.44
CA ASP A 76 28.16 -9.17 -8.03
C ASP A 76 27.30 -8.99 -6.77
N ARG A 77 27.58 -7.98 -5.94
CA ARG A 77 26.92 -7.77 -4.64
C ARG A 77 25.83 -6.73 -4.69
N PHE A 78 26.00 -5.65 -5.47
CA PHE A 78 25.07 -4.54 -5.54
C PHE A 78 25.16 -3.79 -6.85
N ARG A 79 24.13 -2.97 -7.11
CA ARG A 79 24.08 -1.96 -8.17
C ARG A 79 23.74 -0.62 -7.55
N ILE A 80 24.43 0.45 -7.97
CA ILE A 80 24.09 1.84 -7.68
C ILE A 80 23.48 2.44 -8.95
N GLU A 81 22.28 2.98 -8.84
CA GLU A 81 21.54 3.55 -9.97
C GLU A 81 20.75 4.79 -9.58
N THR A 82 20.50 5.67 -10.55
CA THR A 82 19.52 6.75 -10.40
C THR A 82 18.12 6.26 -10.63
N THR A 83 17.14 6.83 -9.93
CA THR A 83 15.72 6.50 -10.04
C THR A 83 14.97 7.51 -10.90
N PRO A 84 13.77 7.18 -11.43
CA PRO A 84 12.93 8.16 -12.13
C PRO A 84 12.47 9.33 -11.26
N TRP A 85 12.66 9.24 -9.96
CA TRP A 85 12.30 10.23 -8.94
C TRP A 85 13.43 11.20 -8.60
N GLY A 86 14.62 11.02 -9.20
CA GLY A 86 15.80 11.83 -8.93
C GLY A 86 16.67 11.33 -7.77
N GLY A 87 16.27 10.25 -7.09
CA GLY A 87 17.10 9.62 -6.08
C GLY A 87 18.23 8.80 -6.69
N THR A 88 19.35 8.66 -5.98
CA THR A 88 20.38 7.64 -6.23
C THR A 88 20.27 6.56 -5.18
N GLN A 89 20.15 5.31 -5.59
CA GLN A 89 19.94 4.19 -4.70
C GLN A 89 20.95 3.06 -4.93
N LYS A 90 21.24 2.32 -3.85
CA LYS A 90 22.00 1.08 -3.87
C LYS A 90 21.05 -0.09 -3.67
N VAL A 91 21.01 -0.98 -4.67
CA VAL A 91 20.19 -2.20 -4.68
C VAL A 91 21.11 -3.41 -4.48
N PHE A 92 20.84 -4.21 -3.47
CA PHE A 92 21.61 -5.43 -3.21
C PHE A 92 21.10 -6.60 -4.05
N ASN A 93 22.02 -7.29 -4.76
CA ASN A 93 21.67 -8.39 -5.66
C ASN A 93 21.33 -9.69 -4.91
N ILE A 94 21.84 -9.84 -3.69
CA ILE A 94 21.76 -11.08 -2.88
C ILE A 94 20.81 -10.96 -1.68
N LEU A 95 20.28 -9.76 -1.41
CA LEU A 95 19.39 -9.51 -0.28
C LEU A 95 18.04 -8.98 -0.80
N ASP A 96 16.96 -9.61 -0.37
CA ASP A 96 15.62 -9.03 -0.46
C ASP A 96 15.50 -7.96 0.64
N SER A 97 15.82 -6.75 0.28
CA SER A 97 15.71 -5.58 1.15
C SER A 97 15.25 -4.36 0.35
N THR A 98 14.71 -3.39 1.04
CA THR A 98 14.50 -2.07 0.45
C THR A 98 15.85 -1.50 0.02
N PRO A 99 15.93 -0.82 -1.16
CA PRO A 99 17.14 -0.15 -1.59
C PRO A 99 17.62 0.89 -0.55
N GLU A 100 18.92 1.01 -0.38
CA GLU A 100 19.54 2.09 0.38
C GLU A 100 19.57 3.35 -0.49
N VAL A 101 18.89 4.42 -0.08
CA VAL A 101 18.94 5.70 -0.79
C VAL A 101 20.18 6.46 -0.37
N LEU A 102 21.00 6.85 -1.34
CA LEU A 102 22.29 7.50 -1.12
C LEU A 102 22.21 9.03 -1.20
N ASN A 103 21.40 9.55 -2.11
CA ASN A 103 21.12 10.99 -2.22
C ASN A 103 19.81 11.27 -2.98
N PHE A 104 19.43 12.54 -2.98
CA PHE A 104 18.26 13.06 -3.68
C PHE A 104 18.68 14.26 -4.54
N TYR A 105 18.20 14.31 -5.79
CA TYR A 105 18.49 15.43 -6.69
C TYR A 105 17.55 16.62 -6.44
N TYR A 106 16.26 16.35 -6.24
CA TYR A 106 15.22 17.39 -6.08
C TYR A 106 15.09 17.82 -4.60
N ASP A 107 16.19 18.22 -3.99
CA ASP A 107 16.31 18.52 -2.56
C ASP A 107 16.17 20.02 -2.21
N THR A 108 15.89 20.87 -3.21
CA THR A 108 15.64 22.32 -3.03
C THR A 108 14.42 22.78 -3.84
N PRO A 109 13.78 23.92 -3.46
CA PRO A 109 12.67 24.50 -4.22
C PRO A 109 13.00 24.78 -5.70
N GLU A 110 14.21 25.24 -6.00
CA GLU A 110 14.61 25.53 -7.38
C GLU A 110 14.69 24.29 -8.24
N LYS A 111 15.27 23.21 -7.72
CA LYS A 111 15.33 21.90 -8.41
C LYS A 111 13.96 21.26 -8.50
N TRP A 112 13.09 21.49 -7.50
CA TRP A 112 11.71 21.02 -7.53
C TRP A 112 10.93 21.55 -8.73
N GLU A 113 11.14 22.80 -9.14
CA GLU A 113 10.49 23.36 -10.33
C GLU A 113 10.81 22.59 -11.61
N GLU A 114 12.00 21.99 -11.72
CA GLU A 114 12.36 21.11 -12.83
C GLU A 114 11.50 19.82 -12.80
N ALA A 115 11.38 19.21 -11.63
CA ALA A 115 10.56 18.01 -11.43
C ALA A 115 9.09 18.28 -11.76
N LYS A 116 8.54 19.38 -11.21
CA LYS A 116 7.16 19.82 -11.40
C LYS A 116 6.82 20.02 -12.88
N LYS A 117 7.69 20.70 -13.63
CA LYS A 117 7.53 20.87 -15.07
C LYS A 117 7.51 19.55 -15.83
N ALA A 118 8.39 18.61 -15.47
CA ALA A 118 8.44 17.29 -16.07
C ALA A 118 7.18 16.45 -15.73
N MET A 119 6.66 16.56 -14.51
CA MET A 119 5.46 15.86 -14.08
C MET A 119 4.20 16.32 -14.81
N TYR A 120 4.03 17.63 -15.00
CA TYR A 120 2.90 18.18 -15.76
C TYR A 120 3.00 17.94 -17.28
N THR A 121 4.16 17.51 -17.78
CA THR A 121 4.29 17.14 -19.18
C THR A 121 3.72 15.73 -19.40
N TYR A 122 2.57 15.65 -20.08
CA TYR A 122 1.95 14.38 -20.39
C TYR A 122 2.73 13.61 -21.46
N HIS A 123 2.89 12.32 -21.23
CA HIS A 123 3.38 11.33 -22.18
C HIS A 123 2.49 10.10 -22.11
N ASP A 124 2.08 9.56 -23.23
CA ASP A 124 1.13 8.43 -23.30
C ASP A 124 1.63 7.18 -22.56
N ASN A 125 2.94 6.94 -22.57
CA ASN A 125 3.57 5.83 -21.86
C ASN A 125 3.69 6.02 -20.33
N ARG A 126 3.07 7.07 -19.75
CA ARG A 126 2.85 7.15 -18.29
C ARG A 126 1.77 6.18 -17.83
N ILE A 127 0.90 5.76 -18.72
CA ILE A 127 -0.18 4.81 -18.45
C ILE A 127 0.17 3.48 -19.12
N PRO A 128 0.02 2.34 -18.43
CA PRO A 128 0.36 1.03 -18.98
C PRO A 128 -0.76 0.48 -19.89
N TRP A 129 -1.10 1.21 -20.98
CA TRP A 129 -2.22 0.92 -21.86
C TRP A 129 -2.25 -0.51 -22.38
N LYS A 130 -1.12 -1.00 -22.92
CA LYS A 130 -1.04 -2.38 -23.43
C LYS A 130 -1.31 -3.44 -22.37
N TYR A 131 -0.91 -3.17 -21.12
CA TYR A 131 -1.17 -4.08 -20.00
C TYR A 131 -2.66 -4.08 -19.63
N LEU A 132 -3.30 -2.91 -19.63
CA LEU A 132 -4.74 -2.77 -19.44
C LEU A 132 -5.52 -3.48 -20.56
N GLU A 133 -5.26 -3.17 -21.81
CA GLU A 133 -5.91 -3.80 -22.97
C GLU A 133 -5.85 -5.32 -22.92
N THR A 134 -4.69 -5.87 -22.56
CA THR A 134 -4.46 -7.31 -22.53
C THR A 134 -5.17 -8.01 -21.37
N ASN A 135 -5.20 -7.40 -20.19
CA ASN A 135 -5.59 -8.11 -18.98
C ASN A 135 -6.95 -7.69 -18.39
N TYR A 136 -7.40 -6.47 -18.65
CA TYR A 136 -8.63 -5.95 -18.06
C TYR A 136 -9.87 -6.81 -18.34
N PRO A 137 -10.12 -7.30 -19.59
CA PRO A 137 -11.27 -8.16 -19.86
C PRO A 137 -11.27 -9.44 -19.03
N LYS A 138 -10.08 -10.02 -18.81
CA LYS A 138 -9.90 -11.22 -17.98
C LYS A 138 -10.22 -10.92 -16.51
N TRP A 139 -9.68 -9.82 -15.95
CA TRP A 139 -9.93 -9.46 -14.55
C TRP A 139 -11.41 -9.19 -14.28
N LYS A 140 -12.10 -8.52 -15.19
CA LYS A 140 -13.56 -8.29 -15.09
C LYS A 140 -14.33 -9.61 -15.13
N ALA A 141 -13.99 -10.52 -16.04
CA ALA A 141 -14.63 -11.84 -16.16
C ALA A 141 -14.39 -12.72 -14.92
N GLU A 142 -13.22 -12.62 -14.29
CA GLU A 142 -12.88 -13.33 -13.06
C GLU A 142 -13.47 -12.69 -11.80
N GLY A 143 -14.08 -11.51 -11.88
CA GLY A 143 -14.62 -10.79 -10.73
C GLY A 143 -13.53 -10.31 -9.76
N ARG A 144 -12.36 -9.88 -10.29
CA ARG A 144 -11.26 -9.33 -9.50
C ARG A 144 -11.60 -7.93 -8.97
N PHE A 145 -11.09 -7.60 -7.79
CA PHE A 145 -11.17 -6.24 -7.25
C PHE A 145 -10.06 -5.38 -7.83
N LEU A 146 -10.43 -4.23 -8.43
CA LEU A 146 -9.52 -3.38 -9.18
C LEU A 146 -9.31 -2.03 -8.48
N GLN A 147 -8.05 -1.64 -8.25
CA GLN A 147 -7.69 -0.35 -7.64
C GLN A 147 -6.75 0.46 -8.55
N LEU A 148 -7.00 1.76 -8.64
CA LEU A 148 -6.01 2.73 -9.14
C LEU A 148 -5.08 3.14 -8.00
N VAL A 149 -3.78 3.18 -8.27
CA VAL A 149 -2.80 3.67 -7.30
C VAL A 149 -2.58 5.15 -7.53
N VAL A 150 -2.76 5.94 -6.48
CA VAL A 150 -2.55 7.40 -6.47
C VAL A 150 -1.32 7.68 -5.60
N TRP A 151 -0.19 8.02 -6.22
CA TRP A 151 1.06 8.26 -5.50
C TRP A 151 1.22 9.74 -5.17
N PHE A 152 1.11 10.09 -3.89
CA PHE A 152 1.26 11.46 -3.38
C PHE A 152 1.51 11.43 -1.88
N GLY A 153 1.77 12.59 -1.29
CA GLY A 153 1.86 12.76 0.16
C GLY A 153 3.27 12.70 0.70
N PHE A 154 3.37 12.48 2.00
CA PHE A 154 4.62 12.52 2.75
C PHE A 154 5.57 11.38 2.35
N ASP A 155 5.04 10.13 2.19
CA ASP A 155 5.89 8.98 1.85
C ASP A 155 6.68 9.19 0.55
N VAL A 156 6.00 9.53 -0.54
CA VAL A 156 6.68 9.73 -1.82
C VAL A 156 7.63 10.93 -1.78
N ALA A 157 7.27 11.97 -1.05
CA ALA A 157 8.08 13.17 -0.92
C ALA A 157 9.39 12.90 -0.16
N HIS A 158 9.32 12.23 1.00
CA HIS A 158 10.52 12.02 1.82
C HIS A 158 11.35 10.81 1.38
N THR A 159 10.72 9.73 0.88
CA THR A 159 11.47 8.51 0.52
C THR A 159 12.09 8.57 -0.87
N ARG A 160 11.52 9.37 -1.78
CA ARG A 160 11.90 9.35 -3.20
C ARG A 160 12.42 10.67 -3.74
N LEU A 161 12.03 11.81 -3.14
CA LEU A 161 12.29 13.12 -3.70
C LEU A 161 13.33 13.91 -2.92
N THR A 162 13.13 14.15 -1.61
CA THR A 162 13.90 15.14 -0.83
C THR A 162 14.71 14.58 0.32
N GLY A 163 14.41 13.36 0.79
CA GLY A 163 14.95 12.79 2.02
C GLY A 163 14.13 13.14 3.26
N THR A 164 14.16 12.25 4.25
CA THR A 164 13.31 12.36 5.45
C THR A 164 13.65 13.60 6.28
N GLU A 165 14.93 13.84 6.54
CA GLU A 165 15.39 14.98 7.34
C GLU A 165 15.00 16.31 6.67
N ASN A 166 15.32 16.46 5.37
CA ASN A 166 14.99 17.67 4.61
C ASN A 166 13.47 17.89 4.56
N MET A 167 12.68 16.86 4.31
CA MET A 167 11.22 16.97 4.28
C MET A 167 10.66 17.44 5.63
N LEU A 168 11.11 16.85 6.75
CA LEU A 168 10.63 17.22 8.08
C LEU A 168 11.02 18.64 8.48
N ILE A 169 12.23 19.09 8.11
CA ILE A 169 12.66 20.49 8.32
C ILE A 169 11.79 21.41 7.46
N SER A 170 11.59 21.09 6.18
CA SER A 170 10.81 21.91 5.25
C SER A 170 9.33 22.01 5.63
N MET A 171 8.75 20.99 6.26
CA MET A 171 7.38 21.07 6.82
C MET A 171 7.23 22.22 7.83
N PHE A 172 8.33 22.65 8.45
CA PHE A 172 8.34 23.73 9.42
C PHE A 172 8.85 25.05 8.83
N GLU A 173 9.93 25.02 8.02
CA GLU A 173 10.62 26.20 7.52
C GLU A 173 10.05 26.73 6.19
N ASP A 174 9.54 25.83 5.32
CA ASP A 174 8.98 26.14 4.01
C ASP A 174 7.73 25.28 3.71
N PRO A 175 6.65 25.46 4.47
CA PRO A 175 5.42 24.68 4.29
C PRO A 175 4.77 24.88 2.92
N ASP A 176 4.98 26.03 2.27
CA ASP A 176 4.44 26.29 0.93
C ASP A 176 5.08 25.38 -0.11
N TRP A 177 6.40 25.16 -0.03
CA TRP A 177 7.08 24.19 -0.90
C TRP A 177 6.58 22.77 -0.68
N VAL A 178 6.44 22.36 0.59
CA VAL A 178 5.96 21.01 0.94
C VAL A 178 4.54 20.76 0.39
N THR A 179 3.65 21.72 0.58
CA THR A 179 2.27 21.62 0.08
C THR A 179 2.20 21.65 -1.44
N ASP A 180 3.06 22.40 -2.10
CA ASP A 180 3.19 22.39 -3.57
C ASP A 180 3.65 21.01 -4.10
N ILE A 181 4.57 20.34 -3.38
CA ILE A 181 4.95 18.95 -3.69
C ILE A 181 3.74 18.03 -3.60
N PHE A 182 2.99 18.06 -2.48
CA PHE A 182 1.82 17.20 -2.27
C PHE A 182 0.73 17.44 -3.32
N ASP A 183 0.42 18.72 -3.61
CA ASP A 183 -0.58 19.08 -4.62
C ASP A 183 -0.17 18.63 -6.03
N THR A 184 1.09 18.84 -6.40
CA THR A 184 1.60 18.46 -7.73
C THR A 184 1.53 16.94 -7.95
N TYR A 185 1.99 16.15 -6.96
CA TYR A 185 1.92 14.69 -7.04
C TYR A 185 0.48 14.19 -7.10
N LEU A 186 -0.40 14.75 -6.26
CA LEU A 186 -1.81 14.38 -6.25
C LEU A 186 -2.49 14.70 -7.59
N ASN A 187 -2.36 15.94 -8.06
CA ASN A 187 -3.00 16.37 -9.31
C ASN A 187 -2.52 15.56 -10.52
N THR A 188 -1.21 15.31 -10.60
CA THR A 188 -0.64 14.48 -11.67
C THR A 188 -1.19 13.05 -11.61
N SER A 189 -1.27 12.45 -10.41
CA SER A 189 -1.82 11.10 -10.24
C SER A 189 -3.30 11.05 -10.62
N LEU A 190 -4.10 12.02 -10.15
CA LEU A 190 -5.53 12.06 -10.44
C LEU A 190 -5.81 12.30 -11.94
N ASP A 191 -5.02 13.15 -12.62
CA ASP A 191 -5.14 13.35 -14.07
C ASP A 191 -4.87 12.04 -14.85
N LEU A 192 -3.80 11.33 -14.49
CA LEU A 192 -3.47 10.04 -15.11
C LEU A 192 -4.56 8.98 -14.85
N CYS A 193 -5.07 8.91 -13.63
CA CYS A 193 -6.17 8.02 -13.28
C CYS A 193 -7.45 8.38 -14.05
N GLN A 194 -7.76 9.68 -14.17
CA GLN A 194 -8.93 10.15 -14.92
C GLN A 194 -8.86 9.75 -16.40
N ARG A 195 -7.67 9.85 -17.03
CA ARG A 195 -7.48 9.40 -18.42
C ARG A 195 -7.75 7.90 -18.60
N ILE A 196 -7.44 7.08 -17.60
CA ILE A 196 -7.77 5.65 -17.63
C ILE A 196 -9.28 5.46 -17.59
N LEU A 197 -9.99 6.20 -16.72
CA LEU A 197 -11.45 6.13 -16.63
C LEU A 197 -12.13 6.65 -17.90
N ASP A 198 -11.62 7.75 -18.48
CA ASP A 198 -12.14 8.34 -19.73
C ASP A 198 -11.95 7.41 -20.95
N ALA A 199 -10.95 6.52 -20.89
CA ALA A 199 -10.76 5.46 -21.89
C ALA A 199 -11.72 4.27 -21.71
N GLY A 200 -12.63 4.31 -20.75
CA GLY A 200 -13.69 3.32 -20.52
C GLY A 200 -13.30 2.17 -19.58
N TYR A 201 -12.19 2.27 -18.87
CA TYR A 201 -11.84 1.31 -17.83
C TYR A 201 -12.51 1.68 -16.51
N GLU A 202 -13.13 0.72 -15.84
CA GLU A 202 -13.81 0.89 -14.56
C GLU A 202 -12.98 0.28 -13.42
N PHE A 203 -12.91 0.98 -12.30
CA PHE A 203 -12.21 0.55 -11.09
C PHE A 203 -13.14 0.60 -9.88
N ASP A 204 -12.81 -0.21 -8.87
CA ASP A 204 -13.62 -0.36 -7.65
C ASP A 204 -13.15 0.60 -6.56
N GLY A 205 -11.88 0.99 -6.58
CA GLY A 205 -11.31 1.86 -5.54
C GLY A 205 -9.99 2.50 -5.95
N ILE A 206 -9.51 3.36 -5.05
CA ILE A 206 -8.15 3.88 -5.07
C ILE A 206 -7.35 3.36 -3.87
N PHE A 207 -6.05 3.29 -4.05
CA PHE A 207 -5.06 2.94 -3.03
C PHE A 207 -3.91 3.93 -3.09
N TRP A 208 -3.43 4.38 -1.94
CA TRP A 208 -2.18 5.13 -1.85
C TRP A 208 -1.35 4.70 -0.64
N CYS A 209 -0.02 4.81 -0.77
CA CYS A 209 0.93 4.70 0.32
C CYS A 209 1.26 6.09 0.85
N ASP A 210 1.20 6.25 2.17
CA ASP A 210 1.69 7.45 2.85
C ASP A 210 2.20 7.09 4.24
N ASP A 211 3.46 6.64 4.32
CA ASP A 211 4.09 6.16 5.54
C ASP A 211 4.39 7.33 6.49
N MET A 212 3.45 7.63 7.38
CA MET A 212 3.50 8.75 8.33
C MET A 212 3.97 8.32 9.73
N GLY A 213 4.15 7.02 9.97
CA GLY A 213 4.49 6.47 11.27
C GLY A 213 5.95 6.05 11.39
N TYR A 214 6.48 6.17 12.62
CA TYR A 214 7.72 5.57 13.06
C TYR A 214 7.42 4.58 14.21
N LYS A 215 8.45 3.98 14.80
CA LYS A 215 8.27 3.07 15.93
C LYS A 215 7.81 3.84 17.18
N GLY A 216 6.51 3.71 17.50
CA GLY A 216 5.91 4.30 18.70
C GLY A 216 5.49 5.77 18.59
N SER A 217 5.66 6.41 17.43
CA SER A 217 5.17 7.78 17.19
C SER A 217 4.98 8.06 15.69
N PRO A 218 4.12 9.01 15.31
CA PRO A 218 4.16 9.60 13.96
C PRO A 218 5.45 10.39 13.72
N PHE A 219 5.82 10.62 12.46
CA PHE A 219 6.93 11.49 12.09
C PHE A 219 6.69 12.96 12.42
N PHE A 220 5.43 13.38 12.45
CA PHE A 220 5.02 14.75 12.69
C PHE A 220 3.76 14.80 13.57
N SER A 221 3.43 15.97 14.10
CA SER A 221 2.29 16.16 15.00
C SER A 221 0.94 16.07 14.26
N PRO A 222 -0.17 15.75 14.98
CA PRO A 222 -1.50 15.84 14.40
C PRO A 222 -1.85 17.25 13.89
N ALA A 223 -1.27 18.31 14.46
CA ALA A 223 -1.46 19.67 13.97
C ALA A 223 -0.82 19.85 12.59
N ALA A 224 0.43 19.42 12.40
CA ALA A 224 1.11 19.46 11.11
C ALA A 224 0.39 18.61 10.05
N TYR A 225 -0.08 17.40 10.42
CA TYR A 225 -0.91 16.59 9.52
C TYR A 225 -2.15 17.34 9.05
N ARG A 226 -2.88 17.95 9.99
CA ARG A 226 -4.14 18.66 9.73
C ARG A 226 -3.96 19.86 8.82
N GLU A 227 -2.86 20.56 8.99
CA GLU A 227 -2.53 21.75 8.22
C GLU A 227 -1.97 21.43 6.84
N LEU A 228 -1.00 20.51 6.75
CA LEU A 228 -0.19 20.34 5.55
C LEU A 228 -0.61 19.16 4.66
N LEU A 229 -1.13 18.05 5.24
CA LEU A 229 -1.33 16.81 4.48
C LEU A 229 -2.80 16.37 4.37
N LYS A 230 -3.58 16.52 5.44
CA LYS A 230 -5.00 16.15 5.47
C LYS A 230 -5.84 16.72 4.31
N PRO A 231 -5.65 17.99 3.85
CA PRO A 231 -6.39 18.52 2.73
C PRO A 231 -6.21 17.71 1.43
N TYR A 232 -5.03 17.16 1.21
CA TYR A 232 -4.72 16.34 0.03
C TYR A 232 -5.28 14.94 0.14
N HIS A 233 -5.24 14.31 1.33
CA HIS A 233 -5.94 13.06 1.59
C HIS A 233 -7.45 13.21 1.35
N LYS A 234 -8.05 14.29 1.88
CA LYS A 234 -9.46 14.60 1.66
C LYS A 234 -9.79 14.74 0.17
N LYS A 235 -8.96 15.49 -0.58
CA LYS A 235 -9.13 15.68 -2.03
C LYS A 235 -9.06 14.36 -2.81
N ALA A 236 -8.15 13.46 -2.43
CA ALA A 236 -8.06 12.13 -3.04
C ALA A 236 -9.30 11.27 -2.76
N VAL A 237 -9.78 11.29 -1.51
CA VAL A 237 -10.99 10.58 -1.09
C VAL A 237 -12.22 11.12 -1.81
N ASP A 238 -12.40 12.44 -1.84
CA ASP A 238 -13.55 13.08 -2.51
C ASP A 238 -13.57 12.73 -4.01
N TRP A 239 -12.41 12.81 -4.68
CA TRP A 239 -12.29 12.45 -6.09
C TRP A 239 -12.73 10.99 -6.35
N ALA A 240 -12.37 10.06 -5.45
CA ALA A 240 -12.77 8.66 -5.57
C ALA A 240 -14.28 8.48 -5.32
N HIS A 241 -14.81 9.09 -4.26
CA HIS A 241 -16.21 8.98 -3.88
C HIS A 241 -17.16 9.56 -4.95
N GLU A 242 -16.79 10.68 -5.59
CA GLU A 242 -17.55 11.25 -6.72
C GLU A 242 -17.69 10.27 -7.89
N ARG A 243 -16.81 9.26 -7.98
CA ARG A 243 -16.80 8.21 -9.01
C ARG A 243 -17.33 6.87 -8.52
N GLY A 244 -17.85 6.83 -7.29
CA GLY A 244 -18.39 5.61 -6.67
C GLY A 244 -17.33 4.59 -6.26
N MET A 245 -16.06 4.99 -6.19
CA MET A 245 -14.91 4.16 -5.79
C MET A 245 -14.69 4.23 -4.28
N VAL A 246 -14.28 3.10 -3.68
CA VAL A 246 -13.85 3.04 -2.28
C VAL A 246 -12.37 3.42 -2.12
N THR A 247 -11.94 3.70 -0.88
CA THR A 247 -10.62 4.25 -0.60
C THR A 247 -9.86 3.43 0.43
N GLU A 248 -8.58 3.12 0.14
CA GLU A 248 -7.67 2.43 1.02
C GLU A 248 -6.37 3.21 1.16
N MET A 249 -5.99 3.53 2.39
CA MET A 249 -4.73 4.16 2.73
C MET A 249 -3.78 3.14 3.37
N HIS A 250 -2.56 3.10 2.87
CA HIS A 250 -1.45 2.40 3.51
C HIS A 250 -0.58 3.40 4.28
N SER A 251 -0.31 3.10 5.54
CA SER A 251 0.66 3.85 6.33
C SER A 251 1.31 2.93 7.36
N CYS A 252 2.58 2.64 7.18
CA CYS A 252 3.39 1.91 8.15
C CYS A 252 3.66 2.74 9.42
N GLY A 253 4.10 2.05 10.48
CA GLY A 253 4.46 2.66 11.74
C GLY A 253 3.27 2.95 12.67
N PHE A 254 3.56 3.70 13.74
CA PHE A 254 2.57 4.07 14.73
C PHE A 254 1.89 5.40 14.34
N ILE A 255 0.67 5.31 13.84
CA ILE A 255 -0.11 6.48 13.38
C ILE A 255 -1.40 6.70 14.19
N GLU A 256 -1.59 6.00 15.29
CA GLU A 256 -2.81 6.10 16.10
C GLU A 256 -3.21 7.55 16.44
N PRO A 257 -2.27 8.47 16.82
CA PRO A 257 -2.61 9.87 17.10
C PRO A 257 -3.20 10.64 15.91
N LEU A 258 -2.95 10.19 14.66
CA LEU A 258 -3.46 10.81 13.43
C LEU A 258 -4.84 10.28 13.05
N LEU A 259 -5.26 9.12 13.55
CA LEU A 259 -6.50 8.45 13.11
C LEU A 259 -7.78 9.29 13.24
N PRO A 260 -7.99 10.11 14.27
CA PRO A 260 -9.16 10.98 14.33
C PRO A 260 -9.26 11.92 13.10
N ASP A 261 -8.15 12.52 12.70
CA ASP A 261 -8.07 13.42 11.55
C ASP A 261 -8.14 12.66 10.22
N ILE A 262 -7.53 11.45 10.14
CA ILE A 262 -7.60 10.56 8.98
C ILE A 262 -9.05 10.15 8.71
N LEU A 263 -9.82 9.78 9.74
CA LEU A 263 -11.23 9.44 9.61
C LEU A 263 -12.09 10.59 9.06
N GLU A 264 -11.76 11.84 9.41
CA GLU A 264 -12.45 13.01 8.88
C GLU A 264 -12.24 13.23 7.38
N THR A 265 -11.21 12.62 6.78
CA THR A 265 -11.04 12.63 5.33
C THR A 265 -12.06 11.76 4.60
N GLY A 266 -12.66 10.79 5.30
CA GLY A 266 -13.60 9.83 4.74
C GLY A 266 -12.97 8.56 4.18
N VAL A 267 -11.67 8.30 4.45
CA VAL A 267 -11.02 7.04 4.08
C VAL A 267 -11.73 5.85 4.74
N GLU A 268 -11.90 4.75 4.00
CA GLU A 268 -12.74 3.63 4.41
C GLU A 268 -11.94 2.42 4.89
N MET A 269 -10.68 2.26 4.47
CA MET A 269 -9.82 1.16 4.91
C MET A 269 -8.40 1.63 5.21
N LEU A 270 -7.81 1.11 6.29
CA LEU A 270 -6.43 1.34 6.70
C LEU A 270 -5.62 0.05 6.60
N ASN A 271 -4.45 0.15 5.97
CA ASN A 271 -3.44 -0.90 5.84
C ASN A 271 -2.04 -0.32 6.15
N PRO A 272 -1.13 -1.07 6.79
CA PRO A 272 -1.43 -2.19 7.64
C PRO A 272 -1.75 -1.73 9.06
N LEU A 273 -2.17 -2.65 9.91
CA LEU A 273 -2.07 -2.43 11.36
C LEU A 273 -0.70 -2.95 11.79
N GLU A 274 0.31 -2.09 11.88
CA GLU A 274 1.67 -2.49 12.23
C GLU A 274 1.82 -2.73 13.74
N VAL A 275 1.52 -3.96 14.16
CA VAL A 275 1.48 -4.37 15.58
C VAL A 275 2.82 -4.15 16.27
N LYS A 276 3.93 -4.46 15.58
CA LYS A 276 5.29 -4.26 16.09
C LYS A 276 5.66 -2.79 16.32
N ALA A 277 4.95 -1.86 15.67
CA ALA A 277 5.11 -0.42 15.88
C ALA A 277 4.21 0.12 17.00
N GLY A 278 3.27 -0.70 17.51
CA GLY A 278 2.36 -0.33 18.61
C GLY A 278 0.90 -0.13 18.19
N MET A 279 0.52 -0.41 16.94
CA MET A 279 -0.88 -0.39 16.50
C MET A 279 -1.61 -1.59 17.10
N ASP A 280 -2.51 -1.35 18.07
CA ASP A 280 -3.28 -2.41 18.75
C ASP A 280 -4.59 -2.70 18.01
N PRO A 281 -4.75 -3.88 17.35
CA PRO A 281 -5.94 -4.20 16.59
C PRO A 281 -7.23 -4.16 17.40
N PHE A 282 -7.20 -4.62 18.67
CA PHE A 282 -8.40 -4.65 19.54
C PHE A 282 -8.85 -3.24 19.92
N LYS A 283 -7.89 -2.40 20.31
CA LYS A 283 -8.15 -1.00 20.63
C LYS A 283 -8.74 -0.26 19.44
N LEU A 284 -8.11 -0.42 18.26
CA LEU A 284 -8.52 0.25 17.03
C LEU A 284 -9.90 -0.25 16.56
N LYS A 285 -10.14 -1.56 16.61
CA LYS A 285 -11.46 -2.13 16.30
C LYS A 285 -12.54 -1.57 17.20
N LYS A 286 -12.27 -1.48 18.50
CA LYS A 286 -13.22 -0.92 19.50
C LYS A 286 -13.51 0.55 19.26
N LEU A 287 -12.50 1.36 18.89
CA LEU A 287 -12.64 2.81 18.76
C LEU A 287 -13.20 3.23 17.39
N TYR A 288 -12.87 2.49 16.31
CA TYR A 288 -13.08 2.96 14.96
C TYR A 288 -13.71 1.90 14.04
N GLY A 289 -13.96 0.66 14.52
CA GLY A 289 -14.44 -0.43 13.67
C GLY A 289 -15.83 -0.24 13.08
N ASP A 290 -16.61 0.72 13.59
CA ASP A 290 -17.88 1.15 13.00
C ASP A 290 -17.71 2.08 11.79
N LYS A 291 -16.53 2.71 11.63
CA LYS A 291 -16.23 3.70 10.58
C LYS A 291 -15.13 3.25 9.63
N LEU A 292 -14.13 2.53 10.11
CA LEU A 292 -12.92 2.16 9.38
C LEU A 292 -12.81 0.64 9.27
N ALA A 293 -12.58 0.15 8.07
CA ALA A 293 -12.15 -1.23 7.84
C ALA A 293 -10.63 -1.34 8.05
N PHE A 294 -10.19 -2.52 8.49
CA PHE A 294 -8.79 -2.78 8.83
C PHE A 294 -8.22 -3.93 7.99
N HIS A 295 -7.02 -3.72 7.50
CA HIS A 295 -6.29 -4.68 6.69
C HIS A 295 -4.93 -4.98 7.34
N GLY A 296 -4.68 -6.25 7.73
CA GLY A 296 -3.44 -6.67 8.39
C GLY A 296 -3.60 -6.94 9.90
N GLY A 297 -2.51 -6.73 10.64
CA GLY A 297 -2.52 -6.81 12.10
C GLY A 297 -2.06 -8.15 12.69
N ILE A 298 -1.52 -9.07 11.88
CA ILE A 298 -0.82 -10.25 12.37
C ILE A 298 0.69 -10.00 12.28
N ASN A 299 1.39 -10.06 13.40
CA ASN A 299 2.81 -9.71 13.49
C ASN A 299 3.68 -10.58 12.57
N ALA A 300 4.20 -10.02 11.48
CA ALA A 300 5.03 -10.72 10.51
C ALA A 300 6.32 -11.31 11.10
N GLN A 301 6.83 -10.78 12.21
CA GLN A 301 8.08 -11.22 12.83
C GLN A 301 7.99 -12.60 13.49
N ILE A 302 6.78 -13.11 13.74
CA ILE A 302 6.58 -14.42 14.40
C ILE A 302 6.17 -15.52 13.41
N TRP A 303 6.04 -15.23 12.12
CA TRP A 303 5.50 -16.19 11.14
C TRP A 303 6.43 -17.39 10.85
N ASP A 304 7.68 -17.35 11.25
CA ASP A 304 8.59 -18.50 11.23
C ASP A 304 8.33 -19.49 12.39
N ASN A 305 7.63 -19.03 13.45
CA ASN A 305 7.20 -19.86 14.57
C ASN A 305 5.71 -20.14 14.48
N ILE A 306 5.37 -21.35 14.00
CA ILE A 306 3.97 -21.73 13.72
C ILE A 306 3.07 -21.68 14.96
N ASP A 307 3.57 -22.01 16.15
CA ASP A 307 2.76 -22.00 17.37
C ASP A 307 2.41 -20.58 17.80
N LEU A 308 3.36 -19.65 17.69
CA LEU A 308 3.13 -18.24 18.01
C LEU A 308 2.14 -17.59 17.04
N VAL A 309 2.29 -17.80 15.73
CA VAL A 309 1.37 -17.19 14.76
C VAL A 309 -0.03 -17.77 14.87
N LYS A 310 -0.17 -19.09 15.13
CA LYS A 310 -1.49 -19.70 15.40
C LYS A 310 -2.19 -19.06 16.58
N ALA A 311 -1.49 -18.96 17.72
CA ALA A 311 -2.05 -18.35 18.93
C ALA A 311 -2.49 -16.89 18.68
N GLU A 312 -1.71 -16.14 17.89
CA GLU A 312 -2.06 -14.77 17.54
C GLU A 312 -3.28 -14.72 16.60
N MET A 313 -3.33 -15.56 15.55
CA MET A 313 -4.46 -15.64 14.63
C MET A 313 -5.75 -16.02 15.32
N GLU A 314 -5.73 -17.02 16.22
CA GLU A 314 -6.87 -17.47 17.02
C GLU A 314 -7.41 -16.37 17.93
N ARG A 315 -6.57 -15.45 18.37
CA ARG A 315 -6.93 -14.30 19.19
C ARG A 315 -7.45 -13.13 18.35
N ILE A 316 -6.77 -12.78 17.25
CA ILE A 316 -7.04 -11.56 16.47
C ILE A 316 -8.18 -11.76 15.50
N ILE A 317 -8.18 -12.82 14.69
CA ILE A 317 -9.16 -12.99 13.60
C ILE A 317 -10.61 -12.97 14.10
N PRO A 318 -11.00 -13.73 15.14
CA PRO A 318 -12.37 -13.71 15.65
C PRO A 318 -12.82 -12.32 16.11
N ALA A 319 -11.94 -11.58 16.80
CA ALA A 319 -12.25 -10.25 17.29
C ALA A 319 -12.34 -9.20 16.14
N MET A 320 -11.44 -9.27 15.18
CA MET A 320 -11.40 -8.30 14.08
C MET A 320 -12.51 -8.52 13.05
N LYS A 321 -12.96 -9.74 12.82
CA LYS A 321 -14.07 -10.03 11.90
C LYS A 321 -15.45 -9.66 12.44
N GLU A 322 -15.59 -9.54 13.77
CA GLU A 322 -16.87 -9.18 14.40
C GLU A 322 -17.37 -7.84 13.85
N GLY A 323 -18.63 -7.78 13.41
CA GLY A 323 -19.21 -6.59 12.77
C GLY A 323 -18.65 -6.26 11.38
N GLY A 324 -17.86 -7.14 10.77
CA GLY A 324 -17.30 -6.95 9.42
C GLY A 324 -16.09 -5.99 9.37
N GLY A 325 -15.67 -5.62 8.16
CA GLY A 325 -14.60 -4.62 7.95
C GLY A 325 -13.20 -5.11 8.30
N TYR A 326 -12.88 -6.39 8.07
CA TYR A 326 -11.55 -6.92 8.32
C TYR A 326 -11.02 -7.71 7.12
N VAL A 327 -9.76 -7.46 6.75
CA VAL A 327 -8.97 -8.19 5.76
C VAL A 327 -7.79 -8.82 6.46
N PHE A 328 -7.64 -10.15 6.33
CA PHE A 328 -6.50 -10.86 6.87
C PHE A 328 -5.23 -10.56 6.09
N ALA A 329 -4.19 -10.18 6.79
CA ALA A 329 -2.82 -10.07 6.30
C ALA A 329 -1.82 -10.05 7.46
N SER A 330 -0.53 -10.18 7.13
CA SER A 330 0.55 -9.78 8.02
C SER A 330 0.52 -8.27 8.29
N ASP A 331 1.26 -7.84 9.30
CA ASP A 331 1.39 -6.42 9.65
C ASP A 331 2.39 -5.67 8.76
N HIS A 332 2.94 -6.34 7.75
CA HIS A 332 3.82 -5.71 6.74
C HIS A 332 3.86 -6.55 5.46
N SER A 333 4.73 -7.55 5.37
CA SER A 333 4.85 -8.49 4.24
C SER A 333 5.37 -9.83 4.77
N ILE A 334 5.03 -10.91 4.10
CA ILE A 334 5.43 -12.27 4.49
C ILE A 334 6.95 -12.41 4.31
N PRO A 335 7.72 -12.57 5.42
CA PRO A 335 9.18 -12.56 5.37
C PRO A 335 9.79 -13.85 4.82
N ASN A 336 11.06 -13.79 4.39
CA ASN A 336 11.79 -14.92 3.84
C ASN A 336 12.01 -16.05 4.85
N SER A 337 11.82 -15.79 6.15
CA SER A 337 11.91 -16.80 7.22
C SER A 337 10.75 -17.80 7.22
N VAL A 338 9.63 -17.49 6.56
CA VAL A 338 8.42 -18.34 6.54
C VAL A 338 8.59 -19.50 5.58
N SER A 339 8.57 -20.74 6.09
CA SER A 339 8.63 -21.95 5.28
C SER A 339 7.32 -22.19 4.52
N PHE A 340 7.40 -22.96 3.43
CA PHE A 340 6.23 -23.38 2.66
C PHE A 340 5.24 -24.18 3.53
N GLU A 341 5.75 -25.03 4.44
CA GLU A 341 4.92 -25.80 5.36
C GLU A 341 4.16 -24.88 6.36
N ASN A 342 4.86 -23.91 6.97
CA ASN A 342 4.21 -22.94 7.84
C ASN A 342 3.14 -22.14 7.09
N MET A 343 3.45 -21.71 5.87
CA MET A 343 2.48 -20.95 5.08
C MET A 343 1.23 -21.75 4.73
N LYS A 344 1.33 -23.06 4.45
CA LYS A 344 0.16 -23.93 4.27
C LYS A 344 -0.73 -23.94 5.50
N GLU A 345 -0.14 -24.07 6.67
CA GLU A 345 -0.89 -24.11 7.91
C GLU A 345 -1.51 -22.76 8.27
N ILE A 346 -0.78 -21.66 8.05
CA ILE A 346 -1.29 -20.29 8.23
C ILE A 346 -2.50 -20.06 7.31
N ALA A 347 -2.38 -20.40 6.03
CA ALA A 347 -3.48 -20.27 5.07
C ALA A 347 -4.70 -21.12 5.46
N ARG A 348 -4.47 -22.38 5.86
CA ARG A 348 -5.55 -23.28 6.33
C ARG A 348 -6.30 -22.66 7.51
N LEU A 349 -5.58 -22.19 8.51
CA LEU A 349 -6.15 -21.59 9.72
C LEU A 349 -6.86 -20.26 9.41
N ALA A 350 -6.30 -19.42 8.53
CA ALA A 350 -6.96 -18.19 8.10
C ALA A 350 -8.29 -18.46 7.40
N HIS A 351 -8.36 -19.50 6.56
CA HIS A 351 -9.62 -19.95 5.94
C HIS A 351 -10.61 -20.47 6.97
N GLU A 352 -10.17 -21.20 7.98
CA GLU A 352 -11.03 -21.76 9.02
C GLU A 352 -11.61 -20.65 9.90
N LEU A 353 -10.75 -19.80 10.49
CA LEU A 353 -11.15 -18.72 11.38
C LEU A 353 -11.89 -17.59 10.66
N GLY A 354 -11.61 -17.41 9.37
CA GLY A 354 -12.18 -16.35 8.56
C GLY A 354 -13.63 -16.56 8.11
N ARG A 355 -14.20 -17.75 8.23
CA ARG A 355 -15.61 -18.05 7.89
C ARG A 355 -16.56 -17.38 8.88
N TYR A 356 -17.72 -16.98 8.39
CA TYR A 356 -18.82 -16.46 9.21
C TYR A 356 -19.83 -17.55 9.50
#